data_56e158eb2af339447cb3ecdbd70e658f
#
_entry.id   56e158eb2af339447cb3ecdbd70e658f
#
_cell.length_a   1.000
_cell.length_b   1.000
_cell.length_c   1.000
_cell.angle_alpha   90.00
_cell.angle_beta   90.00
_cell.angle_gamma   90.00
#
_symmetry.space_group_name_H-M   'P 1'
#
loop_
_entity.id
_entity.type
_entity.pdbx_description
1 polymer ?
#
loop_
_entity_poly.entity_id
_entity_poly.type
_entity_poly.pdbx_seq_one_letter_code
_entity_poly.pdbx_strand_id
1 'polypeptide(L)'
;MTKAELDQSLNFVNNPDGELQIIIYANIEDVAEPRKLDIRGDDLPELRQIFVDGINSLIIEKDDYSVLKLSDADERGKCFYEYDLEVPEELELLENVIGNDNLQNFNFNDSNLASIKSLIIVLADNENEVSLYKKLSPVEVIGRGGHILKRANQRLERFEDQLLRITARFQVLRVNEEIIITDLNSIEKSFGFHDVITREATASLDVISQMALIQNIESLRELVTDVSFARKLTKVAKNSPVIKMN
;
A
#
# COMPACT_ATOMS: atom_id res chain seq x y z
N MET A 1 -3.51 14.97 -6.33
CA MET A 1 -4.69 15.01 -5.41
C MET A 1 -4.38 15.87 -4.18
N THR A 2 -5.34 16.63 -3.66
CA THR A 2 -5.26 17.35 -2.36
C THR A 2 -5.88 16.51 -1.25
N LYS A 3 -5.64 16.87 0.03
CA LYS A 3 -6.26 16.18 1.16
C LYS A 3 -7.80 16.26 1.12
N ALA A 4 -8.36 17.41 0.73
CA ALA A 4 -9.80 17.60 0.62
C ALA A 4 -10.42 16.74 -0.48
N GLU A 5 -9.75 16.60 -1.63
CA GLU A 5 -10.18 15.69 -2.71
C GLU A 5 -10.12 14.23 -2.27
N LEU A 6 -9.06 13.83 -1.53
CA LEU A 6 -8.95 12.50 -0.97
C LEU A 6 -10.11 12.18 -0.01
N ASP A 7 -10.41 13.11 0.92
CA ASP A 7 -11.51 12.95 1.87
C ASP A 7 -12.87 12.85 1.15
N GLN A 8 -13.08 13.69 0.14
CA GLN A 8 -14.29 13.66 -0.66
C GLN A 8 -14.45 12.31 -1.38
N SER A 9 -13.37 11.77 -1.95
CA SER A 9 -13.37 10.48 -2.64
C SER A 9 -13.61 9.30 -1.70
N LEU A 10 -13.29 9.43 -0.42
CA LEU A 10 -13.47 8.38 0.58
C LEU A 10 -14.79 8.50 1.38
N ASN A 11 -15.54 9.62 1.27
CA ASN A 11 -16.74 9.83 2.08
C ASN A 11 -17.86 8.80 1.84
N PHE A 12 -17.87 8.12 0.68
CA PHE A 12 -18.86 7.09 0.40
C PHE A 12 -18.85 5.93 1.40
N VAL A 13 -17.71 5.64 2.04
CA VAL A 13 -17.60 4.56 3.04
C VAL A 13 -18.44 4.84 4.29
N ASN A 14 -18.80 6.11 4.54
CA ASN A 14 -19.61 6.57 5.66
C ASN A 14 -21.08 6.80 5.27
N ASN A 15 -21.47 6.52 4.02
CA ASN A 15 -22.85 6.73 3.59
C ASN A 15 -23.78 5.69 4.22
N PRO A 16 -24.72 6.11 5.10
CA PRO A 16 -25.61 5.17 5.79
C PRO A 16 -26.62 4.51 4.85
N ASP A 17 -26.92 5.15 3.72
CA ASP A 17 -27.88 4.67 2.72
C ASP A 17 -27.22 3.79 1.63
N GLY A 18 -25.87 3.73 1.62
CA GLY A 18 -25.09 2.95 0.68
C GLY A 18 -25.01 1.48 1.11
N GLU A 19 -25.27 0.56 0.19
CA GLU A 19 -24.98 -0.87 0.38
C GLU A 19 -23.47 -1.13 0.21
N LEU A 20 -22.66 -0.61 1.14
CA LEU A 20 -21.22 -0.81 1.11
C LEU A 20 -20.90 -2.30 1.24
N GLN A 21 -20.22 -2.85 0.24
CA GLN A 21 -19.74 -4.22 0.22
C GLN A 21 -18.27 -4.29 0.58
N ILE A 22 -17.84 -5.44 1.09
CA ILE A 22 -16.43 -5.74 1.34
C ILE A 22 -16.04 -7.06 0.68
N ILE A 23 -14.89 -7.06 0.00
CA ILE A 23 -14.26 -8.26 -0.53
C ILE A 23 -12.80 -8.24 -0.09
N ILE A 24 -12.29 -9.39 0.35
CA ILE A 24 -10.90 -9.51 0.78
C ILE A 24 -10.19 -10.55 -0.08
N TYR A 25 -9.04 -10.17 -0.61
CA TYR A 25 -8.16 -11.03 -1.39
C TYR A 25 -6.85 -11.23 -0.65
N ALA A 26 -6.30 -12.42 -0.76
CA ALA A 26 -4.98 -12.78 -0.26
C ALA A 26 -3.96 -12.75 -1.40
N ASN A 27 -2.88 -12.01 -1.22
CA ASN A 27 -1.69 -12.13 -2.03
C ASN A 27 -0.79 -13.21 -1.41
N ILE A 28 -0.53 -14.27 -2.17
CA ILE A 28 0.14 -15.48 -1.71
C ILE A 28 1.55 -15.53 -2.29
N GLU A 29 2.50 -16.04 -1.53
CA GLU A 29 3.87 -16.25 -2.00
C GLU A 29 3.90 -17.16 -3.23
N ASP A 30 4.66 -16.76 -4.25
CA ASP A 30 4.84 -17.48 -5.51
C ASP A 30 3.56 -17.70 -6.35
N VAL A 31 2.49 -16.93 -6.06
CA VAL A 31 1.24 -16.90 -6.84
C VAL A 31 1.04 -15.50 -7.41
N ALA A 32 0.99 -15.40 -8.74
CA ALA A 32 0.90 -14.11 -9.42
C ALA A 32 -0.44 -13.39 -9.19
N GLU A 33 -1.54 -14.13 -9.14
CA GLU A 33 -2.87 -13.55 -8.98
C GLU A 33 -3.36 -13.66 -7.53
N PRO A 34 -3.97 -12.60 -6.98
CA PRO A 34 -4.61 -12.66 -5.68
C PRO A 34 -5.75 -13.70 -5.63
N ARG A 35 -6.01 -14.27 -4.45
CA ARG A 35 -7.08 -15.24 -4.23
C ARG A 35 -8.14 -14.64 -3.32
N LYS A 36 -9.40 -14.71 -3.72
CA LYS A 36 -10.53 -14.25 -2.91
C LYS A 36 -10.65 -15.13 -1.66
N LEU A 37 -10.69 -14.49 -0.49
CA LEU A 37 -10.95 -15.17 0.76
C LEU A 37 -12.46 -15.45 0.91
N ASP A 38 -12.81 -16.70 1.13
CA ASP A 38 -14.18 -17.09 1.48
C ASP A 38 -14.41 -16.82 2.97
N ILE A 39 -15.18 -15.78 3.26
CA ILE A 39 -15.50 -15.33 4.61
C ILE A 39 -16.99 -15.49 4.83
N ARG A 40 -17.36 -16.06 5.97
CA ARG A 40 -18.75 -16.25 6.32
C ARG A 40 -19.52 -14.92 6.29
N GLY A 41 -20.70 -14.92 5.67
CA GLY A 41 -21.49 -13.71 5.44
C GLY A 41 -21.83 -12.93 6.71
N ASP A 42 -22.05 -13.63 7.82
CA ASP A 42 -22.37 -13.02 9.13
C ASP A 42 -21.19 -12.19 9.71
N ASP A 43 -19.94 -12.48 9.30
CA ASP A 43 -18.75 -11.81 9.80
C ASP A 43 -18.36 -10.58 8.91
N LEU A 44 -18.89 -10.50 7.69
CA LEU A 44 -18.57 -9.42 6.74
C LEU A 44 -18.93 -8.01 7.25
N PRO A 45 -20.09 -7.78 7.92
CA PRO A 45 -20.42 -6.44 8.44
C PRO A 45 -19.41 -5.94 9.47
N GLU A 46 -18.93 -6.80 10.37
CA GLU A 46 -17.93 -6.45 11.37
C GLU A 46 -16.58 -6.13 10.71
N LEU A 47 -16.14 -6.97 9.77
CA LEU A 47 -14.92 -6.73 9.00
C LEU A 47 -14.98 -5.43 8.20
N ARG A 48 -16.10 -5.14 7.56
CA ARG A 48 -16.33 -3.87 6.87
C ARG A 48 -16.15 -2.70 7.83
N GLN A 49 -16.78 -2.75 9.00
CA GLN A 49 -16.68 -1.68 9.99
C GLN A 49 -15.24 -1.45 10.44
N ILE A 50 -14.44 -2.50 10.64
CA ILE A 50 -13.01 -2.38 10.98
C ILE A 50 -12.26 -1.51 9.95
N PHE A 51 -12.53 -1.70 8.66
CA PHE A 51 -11.83 -0.92 7.62
C PHE A 51 -12.43 0.47 7.41
N VAL A 52 -13.73 0.65 7.60
CA VAL A 52 -14.36 1.99 7.64
C VAL A 52 -13.77 2.81 8.78
N ASP A 53 -13.67 2.25 9.99
CA ASP A 53 -13.03 2.91 11.13
C ASP A 53 -11.54 3.18 10.86
N GLY A 54 -10.88 2.27 10.14
CA GLY A 54 -9.50 2.43 9.70
C GLY A 54 -9.34 3.63 8.76
N ILE A 55 -10.17 3.76 7.74
CA ILE A 55 -10.16 4.91 6.80
C ILE A 55 -10.42 6.20 7.56
N ASN A 56 -11.43 6.22 8.43
CA ASN A 56 -11.76 7.40 9.22
C ASN A 56 -10.59 7.83 10.10
N SER A 57 -10.08 6.94 10.94
CA SER A 57 -9.04 7.27 11.92
C SER A 57 -7.66 7.54 11.30
N LEU A 58 -7.32 6.83 10.21
CA LEU A 58 -6.01 6.96 9.57
C LEU A 58 -5.96 8.08 8.53
N ILE A 59 -7.10 8.46 7.93
CA ILE A 59 -7.14 9.42 6.84
C ILE A 59 -8.10 10.58 7.13
N ILE A 60 -9.40 10.34 7.21
CA ILE A 60 -10.42 11.41 7.23
C ILE A 60 -10.25 12.33 8.43
N GLU A 61 -10.03 11.78 9.62
CA GLU A 61 -9.82 12.53 10.88
C GLU A 61 -8.44 13.21 10.99
N LYS A 62 -7.61 13.12 9.95
CA LYS A 62 -6.28 13.75 9.91
C LYS A 62 -6.33 15.12 9.22
N ASP A 63 -7.02 16.07 9.81
CA ASP A 63 -7.23 17.42 9.26
C ASP A 63 -5.93 18.20 9.00
N ASP A 64 -4.87 17.92 9.76
CA ASP A 64 -3.57 18.57 9.68
C ASP A 64 -2.57 17.87 8.74
N TYR A 65 -3.03 16.83 8.02
CA TYR A 65 -2.21 16.14 7.03
C TYR A 65 -2.34 16.79 5.65
N SER A 66 -1.28 16.68 4.86
CA SER A 66 -1.26 17.06 3.45
C SER A 66 -0.98 15.85 2.58
N VAL A 67 -1.38 15.91 1.30
CA VAL A 67 -0.98 14.95 0.28
C VAL A 67 0.16 15.55 -0.52
N LEU A 68 1.27 14.84 -0.64
CA LEU A 68 2.46 15.21 -1.41
C LEU A 68 2.74 14.12 -2.44
N LYS A 69 3.35 14.46 -3.57
CA LYS A 69 3.88 13.45 -4.48
C LYS A 69 5.05 12.72 -3.83
N LEU A 70 5.14 11.41 -4.03
CA LEU A 70 6.22 10.60 -3.46
C LEU A 70 7.60 11.08 -3.94
N SER A 71 7.70 11.49 -5.22
CA SER A 71 8.93 12.08 -5.77
C SER A 71 9.31 13.42 -5.13
N ASP A 72 8.34 14.14 -4.55
CA ASP A 72 8.51 15.40 -3.83
C ASP A 72 8.60 15.20 -2.31
N ALA A 73 8.59 13.95 -1.85
CA ALA A 73 8.56 13.64 -0.43
C ALA A 73 9.75 14.28 0.30
N ASP A 74 9.41 15.24 1.12
CA ASP A 74 10.26 15.78 2.15
C ASP A 74 9.87 15.01 3.43
N GLU A 75 10.80 14.51 4.20
CA GLU A 75 10.57 13.66 5.39
C GLU A 75 9.75 14.36 6.49
N ARG A 76 8.67 14.98 6.11
CA ARG A 76 7.76 15.69 7.02
C ARG A 76 6.75 14.70 7.56
N GLY A 77 6.68 14.59 8.85
CA GLY A 77 5.52 13.99 9.50
C GLY A 77 4.22 14.67 9.05
N LYS A 78 3.08 13.96 9.15
CA LYS A 78 1.74 14.46 8.78
C LYS A 78 1.51 14.63 7.27
N CYS A 79 2.01 13.68 6.49
CA CYS A 79 1.78 13.62 5.06
C CYS A 79 1.33 12.24 4.64
N PHE A 80 0.44 12.21 3.66
CA PHE A 80 0.21 11.07 2.78
C PHE A 80 0.96 11.31 1.49
N TYR A 81 1.30 10.23 0.76
CA TYR A 81 2.06 10.39 -0.47
C TYR A 81 1.28 9.82 -1.64
N GLU A 82 0.95 10.66 -2.61
CA GLU A 82 0.48 10.26 -3.93
C GLU A 82 1.64 9.60 -4.67
N TYR A 83 1.43 8.38 -5.14
CA TYR A 83 2.46 7.62 -5.85
C TYR A 83 2.56 8.11 -7.30
N ASP A 84 3.68 8.69 -7.68
CA ASP A 84 3.92 9.29 -8.99
C ASP A 84 5.16 8.73 -9.69
N LEU A 85 5.58 7.52 -9.32
CA LEU A 85 6.72 6.80 -9.88
C LEU A 85 6.24 5.56 -10.66
N GLU A 86 7.17 4.75 -11.18
CA GLU A 86 6.85 3.46 -11.78
C GLU A 86 6.18 2.53 -10.76
N VAL A 87 5.00 2.01 -11.12
CA VAL A 87 4.19 1.20 -10.19
C VAL A 87 4.83 -0.19 -10.04
N PRO A 88 5.17 -0.61 -8.81
CA PRO A 88 5.67 -1.96 -8.57
C PRO A 88 4.54 -3.00 -8.65
N GLU A 89 4.90 -4.23 -9.01
CA GLU A 89 3.94 -5.34 -9.18
C GLU A 89 2.97 -5.50 -7.99
N GLU A 90 3.46 -5.31 -6.76
CA GLU A 90 2.62 -5.42 -5.56
C GLU A 90 1.51 -4.37 -5.50
N LEU A 91 1.71 -3.20 -6.10
CA LEU A 91 0.69 -2.14 -6.16
C LEU A 91 -0.22 -2.27 -7.38
N GLU A 92 0.25 -2.89 -8.47
CA GLU A 92 -0.61 -3.24 -9.60
C GLU A 92 -1.74 -4.20 -9.18
N LEU A 93 -1.51 -5.01 -8.15
CA LEU A 93 -2.54 -5.89 -7.59
C LEU A 93 -3.77 -5.13 -7.07
N LEU A 94 -3.62 -3.86 -6.66
CA LEU A 94 -4.75 -3.03 -6.22
C LEU A 94 -5.72 -2.72 -7.37
N GLU A 95 -5.23 -2.65 -8.60
CA GLU A 95 -6.06 -2.48 -9.79
C GLU A 95 -6.63 -3.82 -10.28
N ASN A 96 -5.79 -4.85 -10.27
CA ASN A 96 -6.13 -6.17 -10.84
C ASN A 96 -7.32 -6.85 -10.13
N VAL A 97 -7.64 -6.48 -8.90
CA VAL A 97 -8.78 -7.04 -8.16
C VAL A 97 -10.09 -6.31 -8.43
N ILE A 98 -10.04 -5.08 -8.96
CA ILE A 98 -11.21 -4.26 -9.21
C ILE A 98 -11.96 -4.78 -10.43
N GLY A 99 -13.25 -5.09 -10.26
CA GLY A 99 -14.10 -5.57 -11.36
C GLY A 99 -13.69 -6.93 -11.95
N ASN A 100 -12.77 -7.66 -11.31
CA ASN A 100 -12.30 -8.94 -11.79
C ASN A 100 -13.04 -10.11 -11.10
N ASP A 101 -14.19 -10.47 -11.63
CA ASP A 101 -15.01 -11.59 -11.12
C ASP A 101 -14.39 -12.98 -11.34
N ASN A 102 -13.32 -13.06 -12.13
CA ASN A 102 -12.68 -14.34 -12.49
C ASN A 102 -11.60 -14.79 -11.51
N LEU A 103 -11.29 -14.00 -10.49
CA LEU A 103 -10.28 -14.37 -9.49
C LEU A 103 -10.73 -15.60 -8.70
N GLN A 104 -9.81 -16.57 -8.62
CA GLN A 104 -10.08 -17.83 -7.93
C GLN A 104 -10.17 -17.63 -6.43
N ASN A 105 -10.96 -18.50 -5.77
CA ASN A 105 -11.02 -18.54 -4.32
C ASN A 105 -9.72 -19.11 -3.73
N PHE A 106 -9.39 -18.65 -2.52
CA PHE A 106 -8.31 -19.23 -1.71
C PHE A 106 -8.70 -20.67 -1.32
N ASN A 107 -7.85 -21.62 -1.68
CA ASN A 107 -8.11 -23.03 -1.35
C ASN A 107 -7.44 -23.38 -0.02
N PHE A 108 -8.24 -23.50 1.04
CA PHE A 108 -7.75 -23.83 2.39
C PHE A 108 -7.21 -25.27 2.51
N ASN A 109 -7.48 -26.15 1.55
CA ASN A 109 -6.95 -27.51 1.55
C ASN A 109 -5.51 -27.57 1.01
N ASP A 110 -5.21 -26.74 0.00
CA ASP A 110 -3.93 -26.77 -0.72
C ASP A 110 -3.00 -25.63 -0.30
N SER A 111 -3.54 -24.59 0.34
CA SER A 111 -2.80 -23.38 0.70
C SER A 111 -2.79 -23.16 2.23
N ASN A 112 -1.63 -22.75 2.72
CA ASN A 112 -1.43 -22.44 4.12
C ASN A 112 -1.61 -20.93 4.33
N LEU A 113 -2.34 -20.51 5.37
CA LEU A 113 -2.45 -19.09 5.74
C LEU A 113 -1.07 -18.44 5.92
N ALA A 114 -0.06 -19.22 6.34
CA ALA A 114 1.31 -18.72 6.50
C ALA A 114 1.96 -18.24 5.18
N SER A 115 1.46 -18.66 4.02
CA SER A 115 1.94 -18.19 2.71
C SER A 115 1.37 -16.85 2.29
N ILE A 116 0.37 -16.32 3.00
CA ILE A 116 -0.23 -15.01 2.67
C ILE A 116 0.74 -13.90 3.07
N LYS A 117 1.21 -13.12 2.09
CA LYS A 117 2.11 -11.97 2.29
C LYS A 117 1.36 -10.70 2.69
N SER A 118 0.25 -10.46 2.01
CA SER A 118 -0.58 -9.27 2.19
C SER A 118 -2.04 -9.55 1.89
N LEU A 119 -2.90 -8.65 2.32
CA LEU A 119 -4.30 -8.63 1.94
C LEU A 119 -4.59 -7.42 1.06
N ILE A 120 -5.51 -7.59 0.13
CA ILE A 120 -6.13 -6.51 -0.62
C ILE A 120 -7.60 -6.51 -0.21
N ILE A 121 -8.04 -5.37 0.31
CA ILE A 121 -9.42 -5.19 0.78
C ILE A 121 -10.10 -4.20 -0.16
N VAL A 122 -11.18 -4.62 -0.78
CA VAL A 122 -12.00 -3.76 -1.62
C VAL A 122 -13.26 -3.39 -0.84
N LEU A 123 -13.51 -2.10 -0.72
CA LEU A 123 -14.76 -1.54 -0.24
C LEU A 123 -15.42 -0.84 -1.42
N ALA A 124 -16.65 -1.22 -1.76
CA ALA A 124 -17.37 -0.65 -2.89
C ALA A 124 -18.85 -0.48 -2.57
N ASP A 125 -19.42 0.57 -3.13
CA ASP A 125 -20.87 0.72 -3.31
C ASP A 125 -21.21 0.63 -4.81
N ASN A 126 -22.39 1.04 -5.22
CA ASN A 126 -22.82 0.97 -6.62
C ASN A 126 -22.05 1.90 -7.56
N GLU A 127 -21.40 2.95 -7.05
CA GLU A 127 -20.80 4.02 -7.84
C GLU A 127 -19.32 4.23 -7.53
N ASN A 128 -18.88 3.87 -6.32
CA ASN A 128 -17.54 4.17 -5.82
C ASN A 128 -16.86 2.92 -5.28
N GLU A 129 -15.54 2.92 -5.37
CA GLU A 129 -14.72 1.84 -4.83
C GLU A 129 -13.38 2.36 -4.31
N VAL A 130 -12.86 1.67 -3.31
CA VAL A 130 -11.50 1.85 -2.80
C VAL A 130 -10.87 0.49 -2.55
N SER A 131 -9.64 0.31 -2.98
CA SER A 131 -8.84 -0.87 -2.63
C SER A 131 -7.72 -0.49 -1.66
N LEU A 132 -7.56 -1.31 -0.61
CA LEU A 132 -6.60 -1.10 0.46
C LEU A 132 -5.56 -2.22 0.42
N TYR A 133 -4.28 -1.87 0.45
CA TYR A 133 -3.19 -2.83 0.62
C TYR A 133 -2.79 -2.93 2.09
N LYS A 134 -2.87 -4.13 2.63
CA LYS A 134 -2.48 -4.45 3.99
C LYS A 134 -1.37 -5.49 4.00
N LYS A 135 -0.15 -5.06 4.28
CA LYS A 135 0.97 -5.97 4.55
C LYS A 135 0.73 -6.68 5.87
N LEU A 136 0.84 -8.00 5.87
CA LEU A 136 0.70 -8.79 7.07
C LEU A 136 2.02 -8.90 7.84
N SER A 137 1.96 -8.61 9.12
CA SER A 137 3.05 -8.87 10.04
C SER A 137 3.04 -10.32 10.53
N PRO A 138 4.17 -10.86 11.04
CA PRO A 138 4.21 -12.21 11.59
C PRO A 138 3.24 -12.46 12.77
N VAL A 139 2.78 -11.39 13.43
CA VAL A 139 1.83 -11.47 14.55
C VAL A 139 0.38 -11.58 14.06
N GLU A 140 0.12 -11.20 12.81
CA GLU A 140 -1.22 -11.25 12.22
C GLU A 140 -1.50 -12.59 11.54
N VAL A 141 -0.44 -13.33 11.17
CA VAL A 141 -0.57 -14.69 10.63
C VAL A 141 -0.05 -15.68 11.67
N ILE A 142 -0.96 -16.19 12.48
CA ILE A 142 -0.64 -17.15 13.52
C ILE A 142 -0.50 -18.54 12.90
N GLY A 143 0.68 -19.15 13.06
CA GLY A 143 1.08 -20.39 12.40
C GLY A 143 2.40 -20.28 11.63
N ARG A 144 2.94 -19.06 11.47
CA ARG A 144 4.26 -18.78 10.91
C ARG A 144 5.34 -18.92 11.99
N GLY A 145 5.81 -20.13 12.21
CA GLY A 145 6.94 -20.37 13.12
C GLY A 145 6.63 -20.13 14.61
N GLY A 146 7.33 -20.81 15.48
CA GLY A 146 7.13 -20.69 16.92
C GLY A 146 6.00 -21.57 17.48
N HIS A 147 5.91 -21.60 18.80
CA HIS A 147 4.84 -22.29 19.53
C HIS A 147 3.85 -21.27 20.08
N ILE A 148 2.59 -21.34 19.64
CA ILE A 148 1.51 -20.58 20.22
C ILE A 148 0.82 -21.47 21.24
N LEU A 149 0.64 -20.94 22.44
CA LEU A 149 -0.02 -21.64 23.52
C LEU A 149 -1.40 -21.02 23.78
N LYS A 150 -2.44 -21.83 23.74
CA LYS A 150 -3.77 -21.45 24.19
C LYS A 150 -4.03 -21.96 25.61
N ARG A 151 -4.85 -21.24 26.33
CA ARG A 151 -5.32 -21.71 27.65
C ARG A 151 -6.38 -22.79 27.45
N ALA A 152 -6.12 -23.97 27.99
CA ALA A 152 -7.05 -25.06 28.09
C ALA A 152 -7.26 -25.40 29.56
N ASN A 153 -8.41 -25.02 30.13
CA ASN A 153 -8.70 -25.13 31.56
C ASN A 153 -7.65 -24.43 32.44
N GLN A 154 -6.85 -25.21 33.19
CA GLN A 154 -5.83 -24.71 34.13
C GLN A 154 -4.39 -24.85 33.61
N ARG A 155 -4.20 -25.19 32.32
CA ARG A 155 -2.88 -25.36 31.72
C ARG A 155 -2.80 -24.66 30.37
N LEU A 156 -1.59 -24.49 29.87
CA LEU A 156 -1.33 -24.06 28.50
C LEU A 156 -1.10 -25.31 27.65
N GLU A 157 -1.70 -25.33 26.47
CA GLU A 157 -1.49 -26.38 25.47
C GLU A 157 -1.15 -25.74 24.12
N ARG A 158 -0.48 -26.48 23.25
CA ARG A 158 -0.14 -26.02 21.91
C ARG A 158 -1.40 -25.71 21.13
N PHE A 159 -1.42 -24.54 20.50
CA PHE A 159 -2.43 -24.17 19.51
C PHE A 159 -1.94 -24.64 18.15
N GLU A 160 -2.69 -25.49 17.47
CA GLU A 160 -2.29 -26.11 16.21
C GLU A 160 -3.01 -25.53 15.00
N ASP A 161 -4.12 -24.79 15.24
CA ASP A 161 -4.88 -24.17 14.16
C ASP A 161 -4.16 -22.93 13.59
N GLN A 162 -4.46 -22.62 12.34
CA GLN A 162 -4.00 -21.41 11.70
C GLN A 162 -5.00 -20.28 11.92
N LEU A 163 -4.52 -19.10 12.28
CA LEU A 163 -5.36 -17.92 12.46
C LEU A 163 -4.82 -16.75 11.62
N LEU A 164 -5.74 -16.02 11.05
CA LEU A 164 -5.49 -14.73 10.42
C LEU A 164 -6.15 -13.64 11.26
N ARG A 165 -5.31 -12.74 11.82
CA ARG A 165 -5.78 -11.58 12.55
C ARG A 165 -5.90 -10.40 11.59
N ILE A 166 -7.10 -9.86 11.44
CA ILE A 166 -7.36 -8.68 10.63
C ILE A 166 -7.46 -7.46 11.56
N THR A 167 -6.75 -6.39 11.22
CA THR A 167 -6.74 -5.12 11.95
C THR A 167 -7.03 -3.98 10.98
N ALA A 168 -7.48 -2.84 11.49
CA ALA A 168 -7.82 -1.64 10.71
C ALA A 168 -6.65 -1.01 9.94
N ARG A 169 -5.40 -1.40 10.23
CA ARG A 169 -4.21 -0.79 9.59
C ARG A 169 -4.04 -1.30 8.17
N PHE A 170 -3.77 -0.38 7.27
CA PHE A 170 -3.32 -0.60 5.90
C PHE A 170 -2.22 0.42 5.56
N GLN A 171 -1.42 0.17 4.53
CA GLN A 171 -0.26 0.98 4.20
C GLN A 171 -0.46 1.79 2.92
N VAL A 172 -1.30 1.29 2.02
CA VAL A 172 -1.59 1.94 0.73
C VAL A 172 -3.08 1.82 0.46
N LEU A 173 -3.63 2.79 -0.23
CA LEU A 173 -4.95 2.69 -0.82
C LEU A 173 -4.91 3.16 -2.28
N ARG A 174 -5.84 2.65 -3.09
CA ARG A 174 -6.13 3.14 -4.42
C ARG A 174 -7.57 3.62 -4.47
N VAL A 175 -7.77 4.86 -4.88
CA VAL A 175 -9.08 5.49 -5.07
C VAL A 175 -9.02 6.42 -6.28
N ASN A 176 -10.02 6.40 -7.14
CA ASN A 176 -10.09 7.21 -8.37
C ASN A 176 -8.79 7.12 -9.21
N GLU A 177 -8.26 5.92 -9.40
CA GLU A 177 -7.00 5.65 -10.13
C GLU A 177 -5.72 6.13 -9.44
N GLU A 178 -5.82 6.91 -8.37
CA GLU A 178 -4.68 7.41 -7.62
C GLU A 178 -4.26 6.42 -6.52
N ILE A 179 -2.96 6.21 -6.39
CA ILE A 179 -2.38 5.37 -5.34
C ILE A 179 -1.84 6.27 -4.24
N ILE A 180 -2.36 6.10 -3.03
CA ILE A 180 -1.99 6.90 -1.86
C ILE A 180 -1.31 6.02 -0.81
N ILE A 181 -0.11 6.41 -0.41
CA ILE A 181 0.66 5.77 0.65
C ILE A 181 0.34 6.43 1.98
N THR A 182 -0.14 5.66 2.93
CA THR A 182 -0.47 6.12 4.29
C THR A 182 0.63 5.83 5.30
N ASP A 183 1.45 4.80 5.06
CA ASP A 183 2.59 4.42 5.91
C ASP A 183 3.81 4.08 5.05
N LEU A 184 4.55 5.11 4.66
CA LEU A 184 5.73 4.98 3.81
C LEU A 184 6.82 4.12 4.47
N ASN A 185 7.06 4.30 5.76
CA ASN A 185 8.14 3.59 6.47
C ASN A 185 7.97 2.08 6.45
N SER A 186 6.72 1.60 6.54
CA SER A 186 6.42 0.17 6.55
C SER A 186 6.61 -0.52 5.20
N ILE A 187 6.50 0.21 4.10
CA ILE A 187 6.48 -0.37 2.75
C ILE A 187 7.69 0.02 1.89
N GLU A 188 8.39 1.10 2.22
CA GLU A 188 9.49 1.65 1.41
C GLU A 188 10.52 0.59 1.01
N LYS A 189 10.94 -0.23 1.98
CA LYS A 189 11.88 -1.33 1.72
C LYS A 189 11.25 -2.52 1.01
N SER A 190 9.94 -2.74 1.21
CA SER A 190 9.24 -3.92 0.70
C SER A 190 8.92 -3.81 -0.77
N PHE A 191 8.68 -2.60 -1.26
CA PHE A 191 8.31 -2.34 -2.66
C PHE A 191 9.47 -1.84 -3.51
N GLY A 192 10.70 -1.88 -2.99
CA GLY A 192 11.86 -1.43 -3.75
C GLY A 192 11.83 0.05 -4.13
N PHE A 193 11.08 0.91 -3.41
CA PHE A 193 10.99 2.34 -3.71
C PHE A 193 12.36 3.01 -3.72
N HIS A 194 13.31 2.53 -2.92
CA HIS A 194 14.69 3.01 -2.95
C HIS A 194 15.34 2.78 -4.32
N ASP A 195 15.13 1.60 -4.90
CA ASP A 195 15.70 1.25 -6.20
C ASP A 195 15.05 2.07 -7.31
N VAL A 196 13.72 2.27 -7.25
CA VAL A 196 12.99 3.11 -8.20
C VAL A 196 13.48 4.57 -8.11
N ILE A 197 13.56 5.13 -6.90
CA ILE A 197 14.02 6.50 -6.68
C ILE A 197 15.48 6.68 -7.16
N THR A 198 16.35 5.71 -6.86
CA THR A 198 17.76 5.71 -7.29
C THR A 198 17.87 5.64 -8.82
N ARG A 199 17.07 4.80 -9.48
CA ARG A 199 17.01 4.69 -10.93
C ARG A 199 16.53 6.00 -11.59
N GLU A 200 15.45 6.58 -11.09
CA GLU A 200 14.92 7.87 -11.53
C GLU A 200 15.96 9.01 -11.38
N ALA A 201 16.64 9.05 -10.23
CA ALA A 201 17.70 10.00 -9.97
C ALA A 201 18.89 9.83 -10.93
N THR A 202 19.29 8.59 -11.21
CA THR A 202 20.36 8.27 -12.17
C THR A 202 19.98 8.71 -13.57
N ALA A 203 18.76 8.40 -14.02
CA ALA A 203 18.27 8.87 -15.32
C ALA A 203 18.24 10.39 -15.42
N SER A 204 17.87 11.09 -14.33
CA SER A 204 17.91 12.55 -14.25
C SER A 204 19.34 13.09 -14.39
N LEU A 205 20.35 12.44 -13.78
CA LEU A 205 21.75 12.81 -13.95
C LEU A 205 22.25 12.60 -15.37
N ASP A 206 21.80 11.56 -16.06
CA ASP A 206 22.16 11.31 -17.45
C ASP A 206 21.67 12.45 -18.35
N VAL A 207 20.44 12.91 -18.16
CA VAL A 207 19.90 14.07 -18.88
C VAL A 207 20.71 15.33 -18.57
N ILE A 208 20.98 15.62 -17.30
CA ILE A 208 21.79 16.79 -16.88
C ILE A 208 23.21 16.71 -17.46
N SER A 209 23.80 15.52 -17.53
CA SER A 209 25.12 15.29 -18.11
C SER A 209 25.17 15.64 -19.59
N GLN A 210 24.16 15.22 -20.35
CA GLN A 210 24.05 15.51 -21.80
C GLN A 210 23.92 17.02 -22.08
N MET A 211 23.33 17.75 -21.13
CA MET A 211 23.20 19.21 -21.25
C MET A 211 24.49 19.98 -20.93
N ALA A 212 25.53 19.29 -20.44
CA ALA A 212 26.81 19.88 -20.01
C ALA A 212 26.68 21.07 -19.02
N LEU A 213 25.62 21.02 -18.18
CA LEU A 213 25.34 22.10 -17.21
C LEU A 213 26.21 22.03 -15.95
N ILE A 214 26.78 20.87 -15.66
CA ILE A 214 27.56 20.60 -14.44
C ILE A 214 28.91 20.01 -14.82
N GLN A 215 29.98 20.57 -14.32
CA GLN A 215 31.37 20.16 -14.66
C GLN A 215 31.80 18.87 -13.92
N ASN A 216 31.23 18.58 -12.74
CA ASN A 216 31.64 17.45 -11.89
C ASN A 216 30.48 16.51 -11.57
N ILE A 217 29.86 15.96 -12.61
CA ILE A 217 28.66 15.14 -12.49
C ILE A 217 28.93 13.79 -11.81
N GLU A 218 30.17 13.27 -11.94
CA GLU A 218 30.52 11.96 -11.34
C GLU A 218 30.42 11.99 -9.81
N SER A 219 30.77 13.11 -9.17
CA SER A 219 30.59 13.27 -7.72
C SER A 219 29.11 13.22 -7.30
N LEU A 220 28.19 13.62 -8.17
CA LEU A 220 26.75 13.52 -7.91
C LEU A 220 26.26 12.08 -8.11
N ARG A 221 26.85 11.32 -9.06
CA ARG A 221 26.52 9.90 -9.26
C ARG A 221 26.82 9.06 -8.03
N GLU A 222 27.93 9.32 -7.34
CA GLU A 222 28.27 8.62 -6.09
C GLU A 222 27.25 8.90 -4.99
N LEU A 223 26.64 10.08 -4.95
CA LEU A 223 25.65 10.48 -3.96
C LEU A 223 24.25 9.91 -4.22
N VAL A 224 23.94 9.40 -5.41
CA VAL A 224 22.62 8.84 -5.74
C VAL A 224 22.28 7.59 -4.94
N THR A 225 23.28 6.91 -4.38
CA THR A 225 23.06 5.79 -3.44
C THR A 225 22.42 6.22 -2.12
N ASP A 226 22.52 7.51 -1.76
CA ASP A 226 21.76 8.10 -0.67
C ASP A 226 20.36 8.46 -1.16
N VAL A 227 19.34 7.76 -0.62
CA VAL A 227 17.94 7.92 -1.02
C VAL A 227 17.42 9.34 -0.80
N SER A 228 17.88 10.02 0.26
CA SER A 228 17.49 11.41 0.54
C SER A 228 18.04 12.36 -0.53
N PHE A 229 19.28 12.14 -0.97
CA PHE A 229 19.87 12.89 -2.09
C PHE A 229 19.16 12.56 -3.41
N ALA A 230 18.91 11.26 -3.68
CA ALA A 230 18.23 10.81 -4.88
C ALA A 230 16.84 11.45 -5.04
N ARG A 231 16.04 11.50 -3.96
CA ARG A 231 14.73 12.19 -3.94
C ARG A 231 14.86 13.68 -4.29
N LYS A 232 15.80 14.39 -3.66
CA LYS A 232 16.03 15.81 -3.95
C LYS A 232 16.41 16.03 -5.41
N LEU A 233 17.24 15.16 -5.96
CA LEU A 233 17.65 15.23 -7.35
C LEU A 233 16.50 15.00 -8.31
N THR A 234 15.70 13.97 -8.09
CA THR A 234 14.49 13.67 -8.88
C THR A 234 13.52 14.85 -8.84
N LYS A 235 13.30 15.45 -7.65
CA LYS A 235 12.48 16.65 -7.49
C LYS A 235 13.00 17.83 -8.31
N VAL A 236 14.30 18.09 -8.27
CA VAL A 236 14.93 19.18 -9.06
C VAL A 236 14.76 18.90 -10.54
N ALA A 237 14.99 17.67 -10.99
CA ALA A 237 14.85 17.30 -12.40
C ALA A 237 13.40 17.46 -12.89
N LYS A 238 12.41 16.99 -12.12
CA LYS A 238 11.00 17.12 -12.47
C LYS A 238 10.48 18.56 -12.51
N ASN A 239 11.02 19.43 -11.65
CA ASN A 239 10.54 20.80 -11.51
C ASN A 239 11.38 21.84 -12.25
N SER A 240 12.55 21.47 -12.75
CA SER A 240 13.42 22.40 -13.47
C SER A 240 12.86 22.74 -14.87
N PRO A 241 12.58 24.01 -15.17
CA PRO A 241 12.16 24.40 -16.51
C PRO A 241 13.23 24.12 -17.57
N VAL A 242 14.53 24.13 -17.18
CA VAL A 242 15.65 23.88 -18.08
C VAL A 242 15.68 22.39 -18.51
N ILE A 243 15.33 21.46 -17.64
CA ILE A 243 15.33 20.03 -17.94
C ILE A 243 14.06 19.64 -18.72
N LYS A 244 12.94 20.32 -18.49
CA LYS A 244 11.66 20.07 -19.19
C LYS A 244 11.62 20.60 -20.64
N MET A 245 12.55 21.43 -21.04
CA MET A 245 12.57 22.04 -22.38
C MET A 245 13.31 21.18 -23.43
N ASN A 246 13.84 20.03 -23.05
CA ASN A 246 14.46 19.03 -23.91
C ASN A 246 13.75 17.68 -23.80
#